data_f78c43476a5beb9c24e2b184fead66fd
#
_entry.id   f78c43476a5beb9c24e2b184fead66fd
#
_cell.length_a   1.000
_cell.length_b   1.000
_cell.length_c   1.000
_cell.angle_alpha   90.00
_cell.angle_beta   90.00
_cell.angle_gamma   90.00
#
_symmetry.space_group_name_H-M   'P 1'
#
loop_
_entity.id
_entity.type
_entity.pdbx_description
1 polymer ?
#
loop_
_entity_poly.entity_id
_entity_poly.type
_entity_poly.pdbx_seq_one_letter_code
_entity_poly.pdbx_strand_id
1 'polypeptide(L)'
;IKEKAYTGPGIIFNSNFLNGLKVPNDSIIQTIDILERKKLGIKKINFRLKDWGVSRQRYWGCPIPIAYDENNNIVKIPIENLPVKLPENINLNTKGNPLDHQNDWKTVIIKGKKYKRETDTLDTFVDSSWYFLRFCSPKENNYGFDYDEINYWMPVDQYIGGVEHAILH
;
A
#
# COMPACT_ATOMS: atom_id res chain seq x y z
N ILE A 1 12.38 34.80 -29.16
CA ILE A 1 12.54 33.84 -28.00
C ILE A 1 11.70 34.45 -26.87
N LYS A 2 10.71 33.71 -26.36
CA LYS A 2 9.93 34.13 -25.21
C LYS A 2 10.82 34.10 -23.98
N GLU A 3 10.64 35.02 -23.04
CA GLU A 3 11.44 35.09 -21.79
C GLU A 3 11.32 33.83 -20.88
N LYS A 4 10.35 32.99 -21.11
CA LYS A 4 10.15 31.74 -20.34
C LYS A 4 10.12 30.53 -21.29
N ALA A 5 10.72 29.41 -20.82
CA ALA A 5 10.64 28.14 -21.51
C ALA A 5 9.16 27.69 -21.62
N TYR A 6 8.81 27.15 -22.79
CA TYR A 6 7.49 26.54 -22.98
C TYR A 6 7.45 25.18 -22.28
N THR A 7 6.48 24.99 -21.39
CA THR A 7 6.31 23.76 -20.58
C THR A 7 5.04 22.96 -20.92
N GLY A 8 4.30 23.39 -21.95
CA GLY A 8 3.06 22.73 -22.38
C GLY A 8 3.30 21.54 -23.33
N PRO A 9 2.21 20.87 -23.73
CA PRO A 9 2.28 19.75 -24.68
C PRO A 9 2.71 20.22 -26.07
N GLY A 10 3.40 19.35 -26.80
CA GLY A 10 3.89 19.67 -28.14
C GLY A 10 4.66 18.54 -28.77
N ILE A 11 5.26 18.82 -29.91
CA ILE A 11 6.17 17.90 -30.62
C ILE A 11 7.57 18.50 -30.59
N ILE A 12 8.55 17.69 -30.21
CA ILE A 12 9.95 18.08 -30.12
C ILE A 12 10.57 18.16 -31.52
N PHE A 13 11.39 19.19 -31.78
CA PHE A 13 12.17 19.34 -32.99
C PHE A 13 13.59 19.84 -32.67
N ASN A 14 14.52 19.65 -33.58
CA ASN A 14 15.93 20.02 -33.43
C ASN A 14 16.61 19.41 -32.18
N SER A 15 16.25 18.17 -31.84
CA SER A 15 16.67 17.51 -30.58
C SER A 15 17.14 16.04 -30.82
N ASN A 16 17.76 15.77 -31.94
CA ASN A 16 18.30 14.46 -32.32
C ASN A 16 17.28 13.32 -32.13
N PHE A 17 17.56 12.39 -31.21
CA PHE A 17 16.74 11.21 -30.95
C PHE A 17 15.37 11.53 -30.38
N LEU A 18 15.09 12.75 -29.94
CA LEU A 18 13.78 13.18 -29.44
C LEU A 18 12.90 13.82 -30.52
N ASN A 19 13.42 14.03 -31.74
CA ASN A 19 12.65 14.65 -32.82
C ASN A 19 11.39 13.86 -33.15
N GLY A 20 10.27 14.57 -33.28
CA GLY A 20 8.97 13.98 -33.60
C GLY A 20 8.20 13.40 -32.40
N LEU A 21 8.81 13.34 -31.22
CA LEU A 21 8.17 12.80 -30.04
C LEU A 21 7.22 13.79 -29.37
N LYS A 22 6.12 13.27 -28.86
CA LYS A 22 5.15 14.07 -28.08
C LYS A 22 5.65 14.31 -26.67
N VAL A 23 5.49 15.55 -26.20
CA VAL A 23 5.77 15.94 -24.82
C VAL A 23 4.45 15.91 -24.01
N PRO A 24 4.46 15.41 -22.77
CA PRO A 24 5.60 14.85 -22.02
C PRO A 24 5.82 13.34 -22.21
N ASN A 25 4.82 12.59 -22.69
CA ASN A 25 4.76 11.14 -22.53
C ASN A 25 5.86 10.41 -23.32
N ASP A 26 5.82 10.51 -24.64
CA ASP A 26 6.75 9.74 -25.48
C ASP A 26 8.21 10.15 -25.26
N SER A 27 8.44 11.44 -25.07
CA SER A 27 9.77 12.00 -24.85
C SER A 27 10.41 11.53 -23.54
N ILE A 28 9.63 11.45 -22.47
CA ILE A 28 10.12 10.97 -21.16
C ILE A 28 10.50 9.49 -21.25
N ILE A 29 9.62 8.66 -21.81
CA ILE A 29 9.86 7.22 -21.95
C ILE A 29 11.11 6.96 -22.77
N GLN A 30 11.21 7.57 -23.95
CA GLN A 30 12.35 7.40 -24.84
C GLN A 30 13.67 7.88 -24.23
N THR A 31 13.65 8.98 -23.49
CA THR A 31 14.83 9.49 -22.79
C THR A 31 15.30 8.51 -21.73
N ILE A 32 14.39 8.02 -20.90
CA ILE A 32 14.70 7.04 -19.84
C ILE A 32 15.32 5.78 -20.46
N ASP A 33 14.70 5.23 -21.49
CA ASP A 33 15.19 4.02 -22.16
C ASP A 33 16.60 4.19 -22.73
N ILE A 34 16.90 5.36 -23.29
CA ILE A 34 18.24 5.65 -23.82
C ILE A 34 19.27 5.78 -22.69
N LEU A 35 18.91 6.46 -21.60
CA LEU A 35 19.80 6.59 -20.44
C LEU A 35 20.11 5.24 -19.80
N GLU A 36 19.12 4.36 -19.67
CA GLU A 36 19.31 3.00 -19.14
C GLU A 36 20.20 2.15 -20.07
N ARG A 37 19.91 2.14 -21.37
CA ARG A 37 20.73 1.40 -22.36
C ARG A 37 22.17 1.88 -22.39
N LYS A 38 22.42 3.17 -22.22
CA LYS A 38 23.77 3.76 -22.16
C LYS A 38 24.41 3.63 -20.78
N LYS A 39 23.72 3.04 -19.80
CA LYS A 39 24.18 2.93 -18.39
C LYS A 39 24.52 4.29 -17.75
N LEU A 40 23.82 5.35 -18.16
CA LEU A 40 23.95 6.71 -17.64
C LEU A 40 22.93 7.03 -16.53
N GLY A 41 21.95 6.18 -16.33
CA GLY A 41 20.91 6.34 -15.32
C GLY A 41 20.09 5.07 -15.16
N ILE A 42 19.26 5.06 -14.12
CA ILE A 42 18.32 3.97 -13.81
C ILE A 42 16.94 4.58 -13.67
N LYS A 43 15.95 3.99 -14.31
CA LYS A 43 14.54 4.38 -14.14
C LYS A 43 14.13 4.23 -12.68
N LYS A 44 13.60 5.29 -12.10
CA LYS A 44 13.07 5.29 -10.74
C LYS A 44 11.67 5.88 -10.72
N ILE A 45 10.75 5.18 -10.07
CA ILE A 45 9.41 5.68 -9.81
C ILE A 45 9.40 6.27 -8.39
N ASN A 46 9.11 7.56 -8.28
CA ASN A 46 8.94 8.22 -6.99
C ASN A 46 7.45 8.44 -6.74
N PHE A 47 6.94 7.78 -5.71
CA PHE A 47 5.56 8.03 -5.27
C PHE A 47 5.51 9.35 -4.50
N ARG A 48 4.49 10.16 -4.76
CA ARG A 48 4.25 11.43 -4.06
C ARG A 48 3.36 11.28 -2.82
N LEU A 49 3.34 10.08 -2.24
CA LEU A 49 2.66 9.85 -0.98
C LEU A 49 3.55 10.37 0.16
N LYS A 50 2.94 11.11 1.08
CA LYS A 50 3.60 11.46 2.34
C LYS A 50 3.52 10.27 3.29
N ASP A 51 4.59 10.00 4.02
CA ASP A 51 4.59 9.03 5.10
C ASP A 51 3.57 9.45 6.17
N TRP A 52 2.89 8.48 6.74
CA TRP A 52 1.92 8.67 7.81
C TRP A 52 1.98 7.51 8.79
N GLY A 53 1.63 7.76 10.05
CA GLY A 53 1.55 6.72 11.06
C GLY A 53 0.36 5.81 10.80
N VAL A 54 0.61 4.54 10.47
CA VAL A 54 -0.43 3.56 10.10
C VAL A 54 -1.01 2.81 11.30
N SER A 55 -0.35 2.85 12.47
CA SER A 55 -0.78 2.10 13.65
C SER A 55 -1.81 2.84 14.48
N ARG A 56 -2.77 2.11 15.06
CA ARG A 56 -3.84 2.62 15.90
C ARG A 56 -3.98 1.77 17.15
N GLN A 57 -4.10 2.44 18.29
CA GLN A 57 -4.30 1.85 19.61
C GLN A 57 -5.78 1.55 19.82
N ARG A 58 -6.31 0.60 19.06
CA ARG A 58 -7.71 0.20 19.12
C ARG A 58 -7.92 -1.24 18.67
N TYR A 59 -9.05 -1.82 19.05
CA TYR A 59 -9.42 -3.18 18.67
C TYR A 59 -9.75 -3.30 17.19
N TRP A 60 -10.59 -2.40 16.66
CA TRP A 60 -11.04 -2.45 15.27
C TRP A 60 -9.94 -2.02 14.30
N GLY A 61 -9.55 -2.94 13.45
CA GLY A 61 -8.55 -2.79 12.41
C GLY A 61 -7.85 -4.10 12.13
N CYS A 62 -7.06 -4.16 11.06
CA CYS A 62 -6.25 -5.31 10.73
C CYS A 62 -5.04 -5.39 11.68
N PRO A 63 -4.81 -6.51 12.39
CA PRO A 63 -3.62 -6.65 13.24
C PRO A 63 -2.33 -6.54 12.42
N ILE A 64 -1.34 -5.86 12.96
CA ILE A 64 -0.02 -5.74 12.33
C ILE A 64 0.76 -7.04 12.56
N PRO A 65 1.23 -7.73 11.50
CA PRO A 65 1.83 -9.07 11.61
C PRO A 65 3.30 -9.03 12.04
N ILE A 66 3.60 -8.35 13.15
CA ILE A 66 4.92 -8.29 13.77
C ILE A 66 4.88 -8.68 15.25
N ALA A 67 6.03 -9.01 15.78
CA ALA A 67 6.25 -9.25 17.19
C ALA A 67 7.61 -8.67 17.62
N TYR A 68 7.86 -8.67 18.91
CA TYR A 68 9.09 -8.14 19.50
C TYR A 68 9.79 -9.22 20.32
N ASP A 69 11.09 -9.30 20.18
CA ASP A 69 11.94 -10.14 21.05
C ASP A 69 12.17 -9.46 22.43
N GLU A 70 12.95 -10.12 23.29
CA GLU A 70 13.30 -9.63 24.62
C GLU A 70 14.08 -8.31 24.61
N ASN A 71 14.72 -7.98 23.49
CA ASN A 71 15.48 -6.75 23.27
C ASN A 71 14.67 -5.68 22.50
N ASN A 72 13.35 -5.90 22.31
CA ASN A 72 12.46 -5.07 21.50
C ASN A 72 12.83 -4.98 20.00
N ASN A 73 13.59 -5.94 19.48
CA ASN A 73 13.81 -6.03 18.05
C ASN A 73 12.55 -6.56 17.35
N ILE A 74 12.26 -6.00 16.17
CA ILE A 74 11.10 -6.39 15.38
C ILE A 74 11.33 -7.75 14.74
N VAL A 75 10.36 -8.65 14.93
CA VAL A 75 10.32 -9.99 14.34
C VAL A 75 9.05 -10.12 13.51
N LYS A 76 9.18 -10.50 12.24
CA LYS A 76 8.04 -10.76 11.36
C LYS A 76 7.30 -12.02 11.81
N ILE A 77 5.97 -11.97 11.84
CA ILE A 77 5.15 -13.18 12.01
C ILE A 77 5.33 -14.05 10.75
N PRO A 78 5.75 -15.33 10.90
CA PRO A 78 5.91 -16.22 9.76
C PRO A 78 4.60 -16.45 9.00
N ILE A 79 4.73 -16.77 7.71
CA ILE A 79 3.58 -16.91 6.81
C ILE A 79 2.62 -18.03 7.27
N GLU A 80 3.18 -19.10 7.82
CA GLU A 80 2.43 -20.22 8.39
C GLU A 80 1.60 -19.85 9.63
N ASN A 81 1.88 -18.72 10.26
CA ASN A 81 1.16 -18.18 11.41
C ASN A 81 0.15 -17.06 11.03
N LEU A 82 -0.05 -16.83 9.74
CA LEU A 82 -1.03 -15.88 9.23
C LEU A 82 -2.34 -16.58 8.85
N PRO A 83 -3.46 -15.86 8.87
CA PRO A 83 -3.63 -14.47 9.31
C PRO A 83 -3.58 -14.31 10.83
N VAL A 84 -3.11 -13.15 11.31
CA VAL A 84 -3.24 -12.79 12.72
C VAL A 84 -4.71 -12.44 12.98
N LYS A 85 -5.42 -13.28 13.74
CA LYS A 85 -6.82 -13.07 14.08
C LYS A 85 -6.95 -12.27 15.37
N LEU A 86 -7.91 -11.35 15.40
CA LEU A 86 -8.28 -10.66 16.63
C LEU A 86 -8.92 -11.62 17.65
N PRO A 87 -8.73 -11.43 18.96
CA PRO A 87 -9.41 -12.24 19.99
C PRO A 87 -10.90 -11.90 20.00
N GLU A 88 -11.76 -12.94 20.06
CA GLU A 88 -13.21 -12.77 20.07
C GLU A 88 -13.74 -12.28 21.44
N ASN A 89 -13.14 -12.79 22.52
CA ASN A 89 -13.54 -12.45 23.89
C ASN A 89 -12.67 -11.31 24.44
N ILE A 90 -13.08 -10.07 24.20
CA ILE A 90 -12.35 -8.89 24.63
C ILE A 90 -13.25 -7.90 25.37
N ASN A 91 -12.73 -7.33 26.46
CA ASN A 91 -13.40 -6.23 27.13
C ASN A 91 -13.01 -4.89 26.46
N LEU A 92 -13.96 -4.29 25.75
CA LEU A 92 -13.74 -3.00 25.07
C LEU A 92 -13.83 -1.78 26.02
N ASN A 93 -14.33 -1.96 27.25
CA ASN A 93 -14.48 -0.91 28.25
C ASN A 93 -13.20 -0.71 29.09
N THR A 94 -12.04 -1.01 28.52
CA THR A 94 -10.73 -0.82 29.19
C THR A 94 -10.16 0.56 28.88
N LYS A 95 -9.35 1.09 29.79
CA LYS A 95 -8.57 2.30 29.52
C LYS A 95 -7.37 1.95 28.62
N GLY A 96 -7.19 2.72 27.56
CA GLY A 96 -6.11 2.50 26.59
C GLY A 96 -6.46 1.48 25.51
N ASN A 97 -5.43 0.84 24.93
CA ASN A 97 -5.64 -0.16 23.88
C ASN A 97 -6.20 -1.47 24.47
N PRO A 98 -7.40 -1.92 24.07
CA PRO A 98 -7.99 -3.16 24.59
C PRO A 98 -7.11 -4.39 24.37
N LEU A 99 -6.35 -4.46 23.28
CA LEU A 99 -5.47 -5.58 22.96
C LEU A 99 -4.28 -5.68 23.92
N ASP A 100 -3.84 -4.59 24.55
CA ASP A 100 -2.77 -4.60 25.55
C ASP A 100 -3.13 -5.41 26.79
N HIS A 101 -4.42 -5.57 27.07
CA HIS A 101 -4.92 -6.31 28.23
C HIS A 101 -5.12 -7.82 27.96
N GLN A 102 -4.87 -8.27 26.72
CA GLN A 102 -5.03 -9.66 26.29
C GLN A 102 -3.71 -10.43 26.37
N ASN A 103 -3.29 -10.85 27.55
CA ASN A 103 -1.98 -11.46 27.79
C ASN A 103 -1.73 -12.71 26.95
N ASP A 104 -2.72 -13.58 26.80
CA ASP A 104 -2.61 -14.81 26.01
C ASP A 104 -2.44 -14.47 24.51
N TRP A 105 -3.24 -13.54 24.02
CA TRP A 105 -3.16 -13.10 22.63
C TRP A 105 -1.86 -12.34 22.31
N LYS A 106 -1.36 -11.53 23.23
CA LYS A 106 -0.08 -10.81 23.09
C LYS A 106 1.13 -11.74 22.96
N THR A 107 1.03 -12.96 23.46
CA THR A 107 2.13 -13.91 23.38
C THR A 107 2.03 -14.73 22.11
N VAL A 108 3.08 -14.77 21.31
CA VAL A 108 3.18 -15.64 20.14
C VAL A 108 4.43 -16.51 20.23
N ILE A 109 4.31 -17.78 19.84
CA ILE A 109 5.43 -18.71 19.76
C ILE A 109 5.87 -18.84 18.31
N ILE A 110 7.12 -18.48 18.03
CA ILE A 110 7.72 -18.58 16.71
C ILE A 110 8.96 -19.47 16.84
N LYS A 111 8.97 -20.61 16.15
CA LYS A 111 10.07 -21.59 16.19
C LYS A 111 10.49 -21.98 17.62
N GLY A 112 9.49 -22.19 18.49
CA GLY A 112 9.69 -22.60 19.89
C GLY A 112 10.09 -21.50 20.87
N LYS A 113 10.26 -20.25 20.43
CA LYS A 113 10.55 -19.10 21.29
C LYS A 113 9.33 -18.22 21.47
N LYS A 114 9.19 -17.62 22.66
CA LYS A 114 8.13 -16.66 22.96
C LYS A 114 8.53 -15.24 22.50
N TYR A 115 7.57 -14.55 21.92
CA TYR A 115 7.68 -13.18 21.48
C TYR A 115 6.45 -12.39 21.92
N LYS A 116 6.60 -11.08 22.09
CA LYS A 116 5.48 -10.18 22.36
C LYS A 116 4.90 -9.71 21.02
N ARG A 117 3.64 -10.03 20.75
CA ARG A 117 2.92 -9.56 19.56
C ARG A 117 2.70 -8.06 19.61
N GLU A 118 2.72 -7.40 18.44
CA GLU A 118 2.20 -6.05 18.30
C GLU A 118 0.72 -6.01 18.67
N THR A 119 0.32 -5.01 19.43
CA THR A 119 -1.07 -4.82 19.89
C THR A 119 -1.80 -3.70 19.16
N ASP A 120 -1.08 -2.86 18.42
CA ASP A 120 -1.69 -1.89 17.52
C ASP A 120 -2.31 -2.59 16.31
N THR A 121 -3.37 -2.00 15.78
CA THR A 121 -3.98 -2.40 14.52
C THR A 121 -3.69 -1.36 13.44
N LEU A 122 -3.78 -1.75 12.19
CA LEU A 122 -3.65 -0.83 11.07
C LEU A 122 -4.82 0.16 11.03
N ASP A 123 -4.53 1.36 10.58
CA ASP A 123 -5.58 2.32 10.24
C ASP A 123 -6.53 1.72 9.21
N THR A 124 -7.83 1.97 9.39
CA THR A 124 -8.86 1.44 8.48
C THR A 124 -8.73 1.92 7.05
N PHE A 125 -8.00 3.01 6.79
CA PHE A 125 -7.66 3.42 5.42
C PHE A 125 -6.80 2.39 4.68
N VAL A 126 -6.04 1.56 5.39
CA VAL A 126 -5.29 0.46 4.76
C VAL A 126 -6.26 -0.54 4.14
N ASP A 127 -7.34 -0.89 4.84
CA ASP A 127 -8.37 -1.80 4.31
C ASP A 127 -9.21 -1.12 3.23
N SER A 128 -9.66 0.12 3.45
CA SER A 128 -10.51 0.83 2.51
C SER A 128 -9.79 1.26 1.23
N SER A 129 -8.46 1.25 1.20
CA SER A 129 -7.69 1.59 0.00
C SER A 129 -7.77 0.58 -1.14
N TRP A 130 -8.24 -0.64 -0.89
CA TRP A 130 -8.20 -1.72 -1.89
C TRP A 130 -9.42 -2.65 -1.90
N TYR A 131 -10.41 -2.49 -1.02
CA TYR A 131 -11.57 -3.39 -0.90
C TYR A 131 -12.33 -3.55 -2.23
N PHE A 132 -12.39 -2.50 -3.05
CA PHE A 132 -13.05 -2.51 -4.34
C PHE A 132 -12.37 -3.45 -5.34
N LEU A 133 -11.05 -3.62 -5.24
CA LEU A 133 -10.31 -4.62 -6.03
C LEU A 133 -10.69 -6.03 -5.57
N ARG A 134 -10.88 -6.24 -4.28
CA ARG A 134 -11.34 -7.51 -3.71
C ARG A 134 -12.74 -7.89 -4.21
N PHE A 135 -13.62 -6.92 -4.45
CA PHE A 135 -14.94 -7.18 -5.01
C PHE A 135 -14.91 -7.79 -6.42
N CYS A 136 -13.86 -7.52 -7.20
CA CYS A 136 -13.68 -8.12 -8.52
C CYS A 136 -13.43 -9.63 -8.44
N SER A 137 -12.81 -10.13 -7.38
CA SER A 137 -12.44 -11.55 -7.21
C SER A 137 -12.70 -12.05 -5.78
N PRO A 138 -13.98 -12.09 -5.33
CA PRO A 138 -14.31 -12.39 -3.92
C PRO A 138 -13.97 -13.82 -3.49
N LYS A 139 -13.77 -14.73 -4.43
CA LYS A 139 -13.44 -16.14 -4.17
C LYS A 139 -11.95 -16.45 -4.22
N GLU A 140 -11.10 -15.47 -4.55
CA GLU A 140 -9.64 -15.67 -4.54
C GLU A 140 -9.15 -15.90 -3.09
N ASN A 141 -8.38 -16.96 -2.88
CA ASN A 141 -7.92 -17.36 -1.56
C ASN A 141 -6.40 -17.28 -1.36
N ASN A 142 -5.64 -17.14 -2.44
CA ASN A 142 -4.18 -17.11 -2.38
C ASN A 142 -3.62 -15.68 -2.34
N TYR A 143 -4.33 -14.74 -2.98
CA TYR A 143 -3.92 -13.35 -3.11
C TYR A 143 -5.06 -12.40 -2.71
N GLY A 144 -4.75 -11.12 -2.58
CA GLY A 144 -5.76 -10.11 -2.30
C GLY A 144 -6.82 -10.01 -3.40
N PHE A 145 -6.43 -10.22 -4.65
CA PHE A 145 -7.30 -10.17 -5.83
C PHE A 145 -6.62 -10.88 -7.02
N ASP A 146 -7.41 -11.22 -8.03
CA ASP A 146 -6.96 -11.74 -9.32
C ASP A 146 -6.80 -10.60 -10.34
N TYR A 147 -5.67 -10.56 -11.06
CA TYR A 147 -5.37 -9.50 -12.02
C TYR A 147 -6.26 -9.56 -13.27
N ASP A 148 -6.61 -10.74 -13.74
CA ASP A 148 -7.44 -10.89 -14.95
C ASP A 148 -8.87 -10.42 -14.66
N GLU A 149 -9.40 -10.72 -13.47
CA GLU A 149 -10.69 -10.21 -13.01
C GLU A 149 -10.66 -8.67 -12.85
N ILE A 150 -9.60 -8.11 -12.31
CA ILE A 150 -9.46 -6.66 -12.22
C ILE A 150 -9.39 -6.01 -13.60
N ASN A 151 -8.59 -6.54 -14.52
CA ASN A 151 -8.48 -6.00 -15.87
C ASN A 151 -9.81 -6.05 -16.64
N TYR A 152 -10.68 -7.00 -16.29
CA TYR A 152 -12.01 -7.09 -16.88
C TYR A 152 -13.00 -6.09 -16.27
N TRP A 153 -13.03 -5.95 -14.93
CA TRP A 153 -14.03 -5.17 -14.21
C TRP A 153 -13.66 -3.70 -14.02
N MET A 154 -12.37 -3.34 -14.06
CA MET A 154 -11.90 -1.99 -13.80
C MET A 154 -11.42 -1.30 -15.08
N PRO A 155 -11.53 0.04 -15.18
CA PRO A 155 -12.17 0.92 -14.20
C PRO A 155 -13.69 0.77 -14.20
N VAL A 156 -14.32 1.00 -13.07
CA VAL A 156 -15.78 1.01 -12.99
C VAL A 156 -16.37 2.22 -13.69
N ASP A 157 -17.54 2.08 -14.32
CA ASP A 157 -18.23 3.18 -15.01
C ASP A 157 -18.87 4.15 -14.00
N GLN A 158 -19.25 3.65 -12.83
CA GLN A 158 -19.89 4.45 -11.79
C GLN A 158 -19.57 3.90 -10.40
N TYR A 159 -19.22 4.79 -9.47
CA TYR A 159 -19.03 4.50 -8.06
C TYR A 159 -19.98 5.35 -7.22
N ILE A 160 -20.82 4.69 -6.41
CA ILE A 160 -21.82 5.36 -5.58
C ILE A 160 -21.47 5.14 -4.12
N GLY A 161 -21.30 6.24 -3.38
CA GLY A 161 -20.99 6.23 -1.96
C GLY A 161 -21.52 7.48 -1.25
N GLY A 162 -21.06 7.70 -0.01
CA GLY A 162 -21.32 8.93 0.72
C GLY A 162 -20.60 10.14 0.09
N VAL A 163 -20.92 11.34 0.59
CA VAL A 163 -20.38 12.59 0.07
C VAL A 163 -18.85 12.66 0.13
N GLU A 164 -18.26 12.07 1.15
CA GLU A 164 -16.81 12.02 1.32
C GLU A 164 -16.12 11.16 0.24
N HIS A 165 -16.80 10.15 -0.28
CA HIS A 165 -16.25 9.30 -1.34
C HIS A 165 -16.04 10.07 -2.65
N ALA A 166 -16.86 11.07 -2.92
CA ALA A 166 -16.69 11.91 -4.10
C ALA A 166 -15.40 12.75 -4.07
N ILE A 167 -14.78 12.92 -2.91
CA ILE A 167 -13.59 13.74 -2.70
C ILE A 167 -12.37 12.87 -2.39
N LEU A 168 -12.54 11.84 -1.57
CA LEU A 168 -11.43 11.07 -0.97
C LEU A 168 -11.20 9.70 -1.63
N HIS A 169 -12.14 9.21 -2.39
CA HIS A 169 -12.09 7.88 -3.00
C HIS A 169 -12.32 7.95 -4.51
#